data_4a5857b7de8bdb808edc16120690c9de
#
_entry.id   4a5857b7de8bdb808edc16120690c9de
#
_cell.length_a   1.000
_cell.length_b   1.000
_cell.length_c   1.000
_cell.angle_alpha   90.00
_cell.angle_beta   90.00
_cell.angle_gamma   90.00
#
_symmetry.space_group_name_H-M   'P 1'
#
loop_
_entity.id
_entity.type
_entity.pdbx_description
1 polymer ?
#
loop_
_entity_poly.entity_id
_entity_poly.type
_entity_poly.pdbx_seq_one_letter_code
_entity_poly.pdbx_strand_id
1 'polypeptide(L)'
;MNSKLAKIGPCLLLSLLITLYPILAELSKRQGVYEYCTITIPLLCEGLKLVASVLLLINEFIQFQRLHSITKLNDPVNVRSETLTCVRHSCRDFSRFLRNRPVNFHYGFLALLYTVQNNLIYIAMIYLDPGTYQMFSNVKIACTGVLMWAILKRKFTVAEIVGIVLLTVGPAVSQCRGLHFERTDSLLGILYVSVMVLISSCAGVFNEKFLKDESYGTIHWQNCQLYGFGIIWNSINLKLFSNTCPGSFFHGYNIFVWTSLINLSFMGLSMGIILKYTDNIVRLIANVVALLGASLFSMFYMNLEVEAFYIFGLVLSCLGIILYSYKF
;
A
#
# COMPACT_ATOMS: atom_id res chain seq x y z
N MET A 1 0.27 -24.84 -12.22
CA MET A 1 0.29 -24.41 -10.80
C MET A 1 -0.96 -23.58 -10.58
N ASN A 2 -1.88 -23.98 -9.68
CA ASN A 2 -3.24 -23.49 -9.57
C ASN A 2 -3.30 -21.95 -9.50
N SER A 3 -4.05 -21.32 -10.40
CA SER A 3 -4.22 -19.86 -10.48
C SER A 3 -4.72 -19.23 -9.16
N LYS A 4 -5.39 -20.01 -8.32
CA LYS A 4 -5.83 -19.61 -6.98
C LYS A 4 -4.68 -19.49 -5.98
N LEU A 5 -3.72 -20.42 -5.96
CA LEU A 5 -2.53 -20.34 -5.07
C LEU A 5 -1.64 -19.14 -5.41
N ALA A 6 -1.51 -18.80 -6.69
CA ALA A 6 -0.73 -17.65 -7.14
C ALA A 6 -1.31 -16.30 -6.65
N LYS A 7 -2.61 -16.25 -6.34
CA LYS A 7 -3.27 -15.05 -5.82
C LYS A 7 -3.24 -14.98 -4.28
N ILE A 8 -3.27 -16.12 -3.59
CA ILE A 8 -3.29 -16.18 -2.12
C ILE A 8 -1.93 -15.81 -1.51
N GLY A 9 -0.82 -16.26 -2.11
CA GLY A 9 0.53 -15.99 -1.60
C GLY A 9 0.83 -14.50 -1.38
N PRO A 10 0.64 -13.63 -2.38
CA PRO A 10 0.83 -12.18 -2.20
C PRO A 10 -0.07 -11.54 -1.14
N CYS A 11 -1.31 -12.03 -0.99
CA CYS A 11 -2.23 -11.52 0.05
C CYS A 11 -1.77 -11.91 1.45
N LEU A 12 -1.32 -13.14 1.67
CA LEU A 12 -0.76 -13.58 2.95
C LEU A 12 0.51 -12.82 3.29
N LEU A 13 1.42 -12.65 2.32
CA LEU A 13 2.62 -11.84 2.51
C LEU A 13 2.27 -10.41 2.89
N LEU A 14 1.33 -9.78 2.19
CA LEU A 14 0.88 -8.44 2.51
C LEU A 14 0.28 -8.36 3.92
N SER A 15 -0.56 -9.32 4.32
CA SER A 15 -1.13 -9.36 5.67
C SER A 15 -0.05 -9.45 6.75
N LEU A 16 0.98 -10.28 6.56
CA LEU A 16 2.12 -10.38 7.47
C LEU A 16 2.89 -9.07 7.58
N LEU A 17 3.19 -8.42 6.45
CA LEU A 17 3.90 -7.14 6.43
C LEU A 17 3.11 -6.03 7.14
N ILE A 18 1.77 -6.01 6.96
CA ILE A 18 0.88 -5.05 7.63
C ILE A 18 0.84 -5.32 9.15
N THR A 19 0.81 -6.59 9.58
CA THR A 19 0.84 -6.97 11.00
C THR A 19 2.14 -6.58 11.68
N LEU A 20 3.27 -6.75 10.99
CA LEU A 20 4.59 -6.42 11.52
C LEU A 20 4.82 -4.90 11.67
N TYR A 21 4.21 -4.09 10.82
CA TYR A 21 4.46 -2.64 10.79
C TYR A 21 4.18 -1.94 12.14
N PRO A 22 3.00 -2.08 12.77
CA PRO A 22 2.73 -1.42 14.05
C PRO A 22 3.62 -1.94 15.18
N ILE A 23 4.02 -3.21 15.16
CA ILE A 23 4.95 -3.79 16.15
C ILE A 23 6.33 -3.13 16.02
N LEU A 24 6.86 -3.02 14.81
CA LEU A 24 8.13 -2.36 14.56
C LEU A 24 8.09 -0.87 14.87
N ALA A 25 6.96 -0.21 14.59
CA ALA A 25 6.76 1.21 14.91
C ALA A 25 6.75 1.43 16.44
N GLU A 26 6.12 0.53 17.21
CA GLU A 26 6.11 0.62 18.68
C GLU A 26 7.50 0.37 19.25
N LEU A 27 8.22 -0.65 18.78
CA LEU A 27 9.59 -0.95 19.19
C LEU A 27 10.59 0.15 18.79
N SER A 28 10.26 1.00 17.83
CA SER A 28 11.10 2.12 17.42
C SER A 28 11.06 3.31 18.37
N LYS A 29 10.03 3.38 19.24
CA LYS A 29 9.92 4.44 20.24
C LYS A 29 10.97 4.28 21.33
N ARG A 30 11.45 5.40 21.84
CA ARG A 30 12.23 5.47 23.08
C ARG A 30 11.41 6.19 24.13
N GLN A 31 11.27 5.57 25.30
CA GLN A 31 10.44 6.10 26.39
C GLN A 31 9.01 6.51 25.94
N GLY A 32 8.41 5.76 25.00
CA GLY A 32 7.07 6.02 24.50
C GLY A 32 6.94 7.14 23.46
N VAL A 33 8.05 7.79 23.06
CA VAL A 33 8.06 8.92 22.11
C VAL A 33 8.90 8.57 20.88
N TYR A 34 8.49 9.08 19.70
CA TYR A 34 9.31 9.02 18.49
C TYR A 34 10.40 10.09 18.55
N GLU A 35 11.66 9.68 18.69
CA GLU A 35 12.82 10.59 18.66
C GLU A 35 13.22 11.01 17.23
N TYR A 36 12.63 10.40 16.21
CA TYR A 36 12.94 10.67 14.81
C TYR A 36 11.81 11.44 14.12
N CYS A 37 12.17 12.09 13.01
CA CYS A 37 11.19 12.78 12.18
C CYS A 37 10.34 11.79 11.40
N THR A 38 9.06 11.67 11.75
CA THR A 38 8.12 10.71 11.10
C THR A 38 7.86 11.06 9.63
N ILE A 39 8.05 12.33 9.22
CA ILE A 39 7.85 12.80 7.84
C ILE A 39 8.94 12.26 6.90
N THR A 40 10.13 11.93 7.41
CA THR A 40 11.23 11.39 6.59
C THR A 40 10.98 9.93 6.19
N ILE A 41 10.18 9.17 6.96
CA ILE A 41 9.88 7.76 6.69
C ILE A 41 9.20 7.56 5.32
N PRO A 42 8.09 8.26 4.98
CA PRO A 42 7.48 8.15 3.66
C PRO A 42 8.45 8.50 2.53
N LEU A 43 9.27 9.54 2.69
CA LEU A 43 10.24 9.96 1.68
C LEU A 43 11.28 8.86 1.39
N LEU A 44 11.89 8.29 2.43
CA LEU A 44 12.86 7.21 2.28
C LEU A 44 12.22 5.92 1.74
N CYS A 45 10.98 5.63 2.17
CA CYS A 45 10.21 4.50 1.67
C CYS A 45 9.95 4.62 0.15
N GLU A 46 9.53 5.81 -0.34
CA GLU A 46 9.37 6.04 -1.77
C GLU A 46 10.70 5.88 -2.52
N GLY A 47 11.82 6.32 -1.93
CA GLY A 47 13.16 6.13 -2.47
C GLY A 47 13.53 4.65 -2.64
N LEU A 48 13.34 3.84 -1.59
CA LEU A 48 13.61 2.40 -1.66
C LEU A 48 12.70 1.67 -2.66
N LYS A 49 11.41 2.02 -2.72
CA LYS A 49 10.47 1.45 -3.69
C LYS A 49 10.85 1.85 -5.12
N LEU A 50 11.31 3.07 -5.34
CA LEU A 50 11.79 3.53 -6.64
C LEU A 50 13.02 2.72 -7.08
N VAL A 51 14.03 2.57 -6.21
CA VAL A 51 15.22 1.77 -6.49
C VAL A 51 14.84 0.33 -6.85
N ALA A 52 13.99 -0.31 -6.06
CA ALA A 52 13.51 -1.66 -6.33
C ALA A 52 12.77 -1.75 -7.68
N SER A 53 11.90 -0.79 -7.98
CA SER A 53 11.14 -0.76 -9.25
C SER A 53 12.03 -0.53 -10.46
N VAL A 54 13.08 0.31 -10.34
CA VAL A 54 14.08 0.51 -11.40
C VAL A 54 14.88 -0.76 -11.64
N LEU A 55 15.32 -1.48 -10.59
CA LEU A 55 16.03 -2.75 -10.73
C LEU A 55 15.15 -3.81 -11.43
N LEU A 56 13.86 -3.89 -11.08
CA LEU A 56 12.92 -4.79 -11.73
C LEU A 56 12.66 -4.40 -13.18
N LEU A 57 12.61 -3.10 -13.50
CA LEU A 57 12.48 -2.60 -14.87
C LEU A 57 13.71 -2.91 -15.72
N ILE A 58 14.90 -2.81 -15.15
CA ILE A 58 16.15 -3.20 -15.81
C ILE A 58 16.15 -4.72 -16.10
N ASN A 59 15.72 -5.53 -15.13
CA ASN A 59 15.61 -6.97 -15.33
C ASN A 59 14.60 -7.32 -16.44
N GLU A 60 13.45 -6.65 -16.48
CA GLU A 60 12.46 -6.78 -17.55
C GLU A 60 13.07 -6.45 -18.93
N PHE A 61 13.84 -5.37 -19.00
CA PHE A 61 14.54 -4.99 -20.22
C PHE A 61 15.56 -6.04 -20.67
N ILE A 62 16.35 -6.59 -19.74
CA ILE A 62 17.33 -7.65 -20.05
C ILE A 62 16.63 -8.91 -20.56
N GLN A 63 15.50 -9.29 -19.95
CA GLN A 63 14.72 -10.45 -20.42
C GLN A 63 14.15 -10.21 -21.82
N PHE A 64 13.65 -9.01 -22.09
CA PHE A 64 13.17 -8.62 -23.42
C PHE A 64 14.27 -8.71 -24.48
N GLN A 65 15.47 -8.22 -24.17
CA GLN A 65 16.64 -8.32 -25.05
C GLN A 65 17.05 -9.78 -25.33
N ARG A 66 17.04 -10.65 -24.30
CA ARG A 66 17.34 -12.08 -24.45
C ARG A 66 16.35 -12.77 -25.36
N LEU A 67 15.06 -12.52 -25.17
CA LEU A 67 14.01 -13.08 -26.03
C LEU A 67 14.16 -12.63 -27.50
N HIS A 68 14.48 -11.34 -27.71
CA HIS A 68 14.68 -10.79 -29.05
C HIS A 68 15.95 -11.35 -29.71
N SER A 69 16.99 -11.64 -28.94
CA SER A 69 18.22 -12.30 -29.44
C SER A 69 17.95 -13.76 -29.83
N ILE A 70 17.13 -14.50 -29.04
CA ILE A 70 16.77 -15.90 -29.34
C ILE A 70 15.93 -15.97 -30.61
N THR A 71 15.00 -15.05 -30.83
CA THR A 71 14.20 -15.01 -32.07
C THR A 71 15.02 -14.67 -33.30
N LYS A 72 16.12 -13.88 -33.16
CA LYS A 72 17.10 -13.62 -34.23
C LYS A 72 18.04 -14.79 -34.51
N LEU A 73 18.31 -15.66 -33.54
CA LEU A 73 19.19 -16.83 -33.69
C LEU A 73 18.54 -17.97 -34.51
N ASN A 74 17.26 -17.88 -34.81
CA ASN A 74 16.64 -18.76 -35.80
C ASN A 74 17.00 -18.41 -37.28
N ASP A 75 17.73 -17.30 -37.51
CA ASP A 75 18.37 -16.98 -38.80
C ASP A 75 19.88 -17.29 -38.72
N PRO A 76 20.41 -18.26 -39.48
CA PRO A 76 21.77 -18.80 -39.30
C PRO A 76 22.84 -17.96 -40.02
N VAL A 77 23.02 -16.69 -39.67
CA VAL A 77 24.17 -15.92 -40.17
C VAL A 77 24.69 -14.95 -39.09
N ASN A 78 25.96 -15.18 -38.69
CA ASN A 78 26.85 -14.33 -37.88
C ASN A 78 26.76 -14.38 -36.34
N VAL A 79 27.37 -15.43 -35.80
CA VAL A 79 27.78 -15.46 -34.38
C VAL A 79 29.32 -15.41 -34.30
N ARG A 80 29.92 -14.23 -34.29
CA ARG A 80 31.28 -14.05 -33.77
C ARG A 80 31.71 -12.57 -33.81
N SER A 81 31.45 -11.82 -32.73
CA SER A 81 32.23 -10.61 -32.33
C SER A 81 31.50 -9.59 -31.42
N GLU A 82 30.45 -9.93 -30.71
CA GLU A 82 29.59 -8.89 -30.07
C GLU A 82 29.62 -8.83 -28.54
N THR A 83 30.57 -9.47 -27.84
CA THR A 83 30.47 -9.52 -26.36
C THR A 83 30.94 -8.25 -25.63
N LEU A 84 31.74 -7.39 -26.25
CA LEU A 84 32.27 -6.17 -25.61
C LEU A 84 31.60 -4.86 -26.08
N THR A 85 30.93 -4.87 -27.22
CA THR A 85 30.10 -3.75 -27.70
C THR A 85 28.69 -3.75 -27.06
N CYS A 86 28.28 -4.86 -26.48
CA CYS A 86 26.93 -5.10 -25.93
C CYS A 86 26.55 -4.15 -24.78
N VAL A 87 27.47 -3.81 -23.87
CA VAL A 87 27.13 -2.97 -22.69
C VAL A 87 26.86 -1.51 -23.10
N ARG A 88 27.60 -0.97 -24.04
CA ARG A 88 27.45 0.43 -24.50
C ARG A 88 26.21 0.61 -25.39
N HIS A 89 25.87 -0.40 -26.19
CA HIS A 89 24.61 -0.45 -26.92
C HIS A 89 23.42 -0.62 -25.95
N SER A 90 23.57 -1.46 -24.93
CA SER A 90 22.50 -1.71 -23.93
C SER A 90 22.04 -0.45 -23.19
N CYS A 91 22.95 0.46 -22.83
CA CYS A 91 22.57 1.74 -22.22
C CYS A 91 21.80 2.67 -23.18
N ARG A 92 22.18 2.71 -24.46
CA ARG A 92 21.46 3.50 -25.48
C ARG A 92 20.09 2.90 -25.77
N ASP A 93 20.00 1.59 -25.84
CA ASP A 93 18.75 0.88 -26.09
C ASP A 93 17.81 0.99 -24.88
N PHE A 94 18.32 0.95 -23.67
CA PHE A 94 17.54 1.21 -22.45
C PHE A 94 17.05 2.66 -22.40
N SER A 95 17.89 3.63 -22.75
CA SER A 95 17.48 5.04 -22.85
C SER A 95 16.41 5.25 -23.94
N ARG A 96 16.49 4.54 -25.08
CA ARG A 96 15.47 4.56 -26.13
C ARG A 96 14.18 3.87 -25.67
N PHE A 97 14.30 2.75 -24.96
CA PHE A 97 13.18 2.02 -24.35
C PHE A 97 12.42 2.90 -23.35
N LEU A 98 13.13 3.69 -22.53
CA LEU A 98 12.50 4.64 -21.60
C LEU A 98 11.87 5.83 -22.33
N ARG A 99 12.54 6.38 -23.35
CA ARG A 99 12.05 7.54 -24.12
C ARG A 99 10.76 7.25 -24.86
N ASN A 100 10.56 6.03 -25.30
CA ASN A 100 9.35 5.61 -26.01
C ASN A 100 8.15 5.34 -25.07
N ARG A 101 8.35 5.42 -23.75
CA ARG A 101 7.28 5.22 -22.77
C ARG A 101 6.77 6.57 -22.26
N PRO A 102 5.47 6.84 -22.36
CA PRO A 102 4.92 8.11 -21.92
C PRO A 102 5.06 8.30 -20.41
N VAL A 103 5.44 9.50 -19.99
CA VAL A 103 5.31 9.93 -18.61
C VAL A 103 3.88 10.43 -18.41
N ASN A 104 3.16 9.80 -17.51
CA ASN A 104 1.76 10.11 -17.27
C ASN A 104 1.59 10.91 -15.97
N PHE A 105 1.17 12.15 -16.08
CA PHE A 105 0.93 13.03 -14.93
C PHE A 105 -0.17 12.53 -13.98
N HIS A 106 -0.98 11.56 -14.40
CA HIS A 106 -1.95 10.89 -13.53
C HIS A 106 -1.29 10.24 -12.30
N TYR A 107 -0.05 9.73 -12.44
CA TYR A 107 0.72 9.20 -11.30
C TYR A 107 1.18 10.31 -10.35
N GLY A 108 1.43 11.52 -10.87
CA GLY A 108 1.72 12.69 -10.05
C GLY A 108 0.53 13.09 -9.18
N PHE A 109 -0.68 13.11 -9.74
CA PHE A 109 -1.91 13.33 -8.99
C PHE A 109 -2.16 12.22 -7.96
N LEU A 110 -1.97 10.96 -8.35
CA LEU A 110 -2.13 9.82 -7.45
C LEU A 110 -1.15 9.87 -6.27
N ALA A 111 0.12 10.20 -6.54
CA ALA A 111 1.14 10.37 -5.51
C ALA A 111 0.80 11.53 -4.55
N LEU A 112 0.23 12.63 -5.06
CA LEU A 112 -0.27 13.72 -4.23
C LEU A 112 -1.38 13.25 -3.29
N LEU A 113 -2.36 12.49 -3.79
CA LEU A 113 -3.44 11.93 -2.96
C LEU A 113 -2.88 11.07 -1.83
N TYR A 114 -1.89 10.20 -2.11
CA TYR A 114 -1.24 9.39 -1.07
C TYR A 114 -0.47 10.25 -0.05
N THR A 115 0.23 11.30 -0.50
CA THR A 115 0.94 12.20 0.41
C THR A 115 -0.04 12.94 1.33
N VAL A 116 -1.13 13.47 0.79
CA VAL A 116 -2.19 14.14 1.58
C VAL A 116 -2.83 13.16 2.55
N GLN A 117 -3.20 11.96 2.09
CA GLN A 117 -3.75 10.91 2.94
C GLN A 117 -2.84 10.60 4.13
N ASN A 118 -1.54 10.41 3.89
CA ASN A 118 -0.59 10.08 4.95
C ASN A 118 -0.50 11.18 6.01
N ASN A 119 -0.55 12.45 5.60
CA ASN A 119 -0.57 13.58 6.55
C ASN A 119 -1.87 13.65 7.35
N LEU A 120 -3.03 13.41 6.69
CA LEU A 120 -4.33 13.41 7.37
C LEU A 120 -4.44 12.33 8.44
N ILE A 121 -3.77 11.19 8.28
CA ILE A 121 -3.70 10.14 9.32
C ILE A 121 -3.11 10.71 10.61
N TYR A 122 -1.95 11.38 10.52
CA TYR A 122 -1.30 11.94 11.71
C TYR A 122 -2.16 13.03 12.37
N ILE A 123 -2.78 13.91 11.56
CA ILE A 123 -3.66 14.96 12.08
C ILE A 123 -4.88 14.34 12.79
N ALA A 124 -5.51 13.33 12.19
CA ALA A 124 -6.66 12.66 12.78
C ALA A 124 -6.32 12.02 14.13
N MET A 125 -5.12 11.41 14.24
CA MET A 125 -4.66 10.77 15.48
C MET A 125 -4.29 11.75 16.60
N ILE A 126 -4.24 13.06 16.34
CA ILE A 126 -4.13 14.08 17.40
C ILE A 126 -5.47 14.23 18.13
N TYR A 127 -6.59 14.07 17.41
CA TYR A 127 -7.93 14.29 17.92
C TYR A 127 -8.67 13.01 18.34
N LEU A 128 -8.25 11.85 17.83
CA LEU A 128 -8.86 10.56 18.05
C LEU A 128 -7.88 9.57 18.66
N ASP A 129 -8.39 8.73 19.56
CA ASP A 129 -7.65 7.55 19.98
C ASP A 129 -7.50 6.54 18.83
N PRO A 130 -6.49 5.65 18.87
CA PRO A 130 -6.23 4.69 17.80
C PRO A 130 -7.40 3.76 17.50
N GLY A 131 -8.20 3.38 18.50
CA GLY A 131 -9.38 2.51 18.33
C GLY A 131 -10.48 3.20 17.53
N THR A 132 -10.88 4.42 17.93
CA THR A 132 -11.87 5.25 17.24
C THR A 132 -11.40 5.59 15.82
N TYR A 133 -10.12 5.98 15.63
CA TYR A 133 -9.56 6.17 14.30
C TYR A 133 -9.71 4.92 13.44
N GLN A 134 -9.34 3.74 13.94
CA GLN A 134 -9.39 2.50 13.19
C GLN A 134 -10.83 2.10 12.83
N MET A 135 -11.77 2.31 13.75
CA MET A 135 -13.21 2.08 13.53
C MET A 135 -13.71 2.88 12.32
N PHE A 136 -13.51 4.20 12.31
CA PHE A 136 -13.95 5.06 11.21
C PHE A 136 -13.16 4.82 9.92
N SER A 137 -11.87 4.50 10.00
CA SER A 137 -11.04 4.23 8.81
C SER A 137 -11.50 2.98 8.04
N ASN A 138 -12.15 2.01 8.69
CA ASN A 138 -12.69 0.81 8.03
C ASN A 138 -13.86 1.10 7.07
N VAL A 139 -14.55 2.24 7.22
CA VAL A 139 -15.56 2.73 6.27
C VAL A 139 -15.01 2.86 4.85
N LYS A 140 -13.69 2.97 4.73
CA LYS A 140 -12.97 2.95 3.45
C LYS A 140 -13.30 1.74 2.58
N ILE A 141 -13.67 0.57 3.18
CA ILE A 141 -14.02 -0.64 2.43
C ILE A 141 -15.31 -0.41 1.65
N ALA A 142 -16.35 0.11 2.32
CA ALA A 142 -17.62 0.45 1.69
C ALA A 142 -17.47 1.56 0.65
N CYS A 143 -16.75 2.65 0.98
CA CYS A 143 -16.46 3.73 0.03
C CYS A 143 -15.74 3.23 -1.22
N THR A 144 -14.76 2.34 -1.06
CA THR A 144 -14.05 1.72 -2.18
C THR A 144 -14.99 0.89 -3.04
N GLY A 145 -15.88 0.09 -2.46
CA GLY A 145 -16.90 -0.67 -3.18
C GLY A 145 -17.79 0.22 -4.04
N VAL A 146 -18.31 1.31 -3.47
CA VAL A 146 -19.12 2.30 -4.19
C VAL A 146 -18.35 2.94 -5.34
N LEU A 147 -17.11 3.36 -5.11
CA LEU A 147 -16.27 3.98 -6.14
C LEU A 147 -15.88 2.98 -7.25
N MET A 148 -15.64 1.72 -6.94
CA MET A 148 -15.40 0.67 -7.95
C MET A 148 -16.63 0.45 -8.82
N TRP A 149 -17.82 0.47 -8.23
CA TRP A 149 -19.07 0.43 -9.00
C TRP A 149 -19.21 1.66 -9.91
N ALA A 150 -18.96 2.85 -9.40
CA ALA A 150 -19.13 4.10 -10.12
C ALA A 150 -18.07 4.34 -11.21
N ILE A 151 -16.77 4.16 -10.88
CA ILE A 151 -15.63 4.51 -11.74
C ILE A 151 -15.21 3.34 -12.64
N LEU A 152 -15.07 2.12 -12.06
CA LEU A 152 -14.67 0.93 -12.82
C LEU A 152 -15.84 0.22 -13.47
N LYS A 153 -17.08 0.67 -13.22
CA LYS A 153 -18.34 0.02 -13.71
C LYS A 153 -18.42 -1.46 -13.31
N ARG A 154 -17.77 -1.83 -12.18
CA ARG A 154 -17.79 -3.20 -11.68
C ARG A 154 -19.19 -3.55 -11.16
N LYS A 155 -19.72 -4.67 -11.60
CA LYS A 155 -20.98 -5.22 -11.08
C LYS A 155 -20.67 -6.15 -9.92
N PHE A 156 -21.27 -5.88 -8.78
CA PHE A 156 -21.17 -6.73 -7.60
C PHE A 156 -22.38 -7.66 -7.50
N THR A 157 -22.17 -8.90 -7.08
CA THR A 157 -23.25 -9.81 -6.69
C THR A 157 -23.78 -9.43 -5.31
N VAL A 158 -24.97 -9.91 -4.96
CA VAL A 158 -25.55 -9.66 -3.63
C VAL A 158 -24.63 -10.19 -2.52
N ALA A 159 -24.00 -11.36 -2.73
CA ALA A 159 -23.04 -11.91 -1.78
C ALA A 159 -21.81 -11.00 -1.57
N GLU A 160 -21.26 -10.44 -2.67
CA GLU A 160 -20.15 -9.48 -2.59
C GLU A 160 -20.55 -8.19 -1.85
N ILE A 161 -21.77 -7.68 -2.08
CA ILE A 161 -22.28 -6.48 -1.37
C ILE A 161 -22.41 -6.76 0.12
N VAL A 162 -23.04 -7.86 0.50
CA VAL A 162 -23.15 -8.28 1.91
C VAL A 162 -21.75 -8.48 2.50
N GLY A 163 -20.84 -9.10 1.76
CA GLY A 163 -19.43 -9.26 2.16
C GLY A 163 -18.75 -7.91 2.45
N ILE A 164 -18.91 -6.91 1.57
CA ILE A 164 -18.37 -5.55 1.77
C ILE A 164 -18.93 -4.90 3.04
N VAL A 165 -20.24 -5.03 3.27
CA VAL A 165 -20.88 -4.49 4.48
C VAL A 165 -20.31 -5.16 5.73
N LEU A 166 -20.22 -6.49 5.74
CA LEU A 166 -19.66 -7.24 6.88
C LEU A 166 -18.18 -6.92 7.11
N LEU A 167 -17.37 -6.75 6.04
CA LEU A 167 -15.98 -6.32 6.11
C LEU A 167 -15.81 -4.89 6.61
N THR A 168 -16.82 -4.04 6.47
CA THR A 168 -16.81 -2.68 7.01
C THR A 168 -17.21 -2.67 8.48
N VAL A 169 -18.29 -3.37 8.83
CA VAL A 169 -18.87 -3.38 10.18
C VAL A 169 -18.07 -4.26 11.14
N GLY A 170 -17.62 -5.43 10.70
CA GLY A 170 -16.92 -6.39 11.57
C GLY A 170 -15.69 -5.80 12.27
N PRO A 171 -14.71 -5.25 11.56
CA PRO A 171 -13.56 -4.60 12.18
C PRO A 171 -13.94 -3.38 13.02
N ALA A 172 -14.99 -2.63 12.64
CA ALA A 172 -15.47 -1.50 13.41
C ALA A 172 -16.03 -1.97 14.77
N VAL A 173 -16.84 -3.03 14.77
CA VAL A 173 -17.38 -3.63 16.01
C VAL A 173 -16.27 -4.20 16.88
N SER A 174 -15.24 -4.84 16.30
CA SER A 174 -14.12 -5.40 17.07
C SER A 174 -13.30 -4.33 17.81
N GLN A 175 -13.35 -3.08 17.36
CA GLN A 175 -12.66 -1.93 17.97
C GLN A 175 -13.57 -1.09 18.89
N CYS A 176 -14.85 -1.44 19.04
CA CYS A 176 -15.81 -0.75 19.92
C CYS A 176 -15.49 -1.00 21.40
N ARG A 177 -14.34 -0.53 21.88
CA ARG A 177 -13.99 -0.48 23.30
C ARG A 177 -14.36 0.90 23.84
N GLY A 178 -15.52 1.04 24.48
CA GLY A 178 -15.89 2.24 25.21
C GLY A 178 -15.72 3.54 24.43
N LEU A 179 -16.62 3.83 23.50
CA LEU A 179 -16.66 5.10 22.81
C LEU A 179 -16.92 6.23 23.80
N HIS A 180 -15.87 6.82 24.35
CA HIS A 180 -15.96 8.04 25.15
C HIS A 180 -15.91 9.25 24.21
N PHE A 181 -17.06 9.67 23.72
CA PHE A 181 -17.21 10.95 22.98
C PHE A 181 -17.25 12.14 23.94
N GLU A 182 -16.27 12.27 24.82
CA GLU A 182 -16.28 13.32 25.84
C GLU A 182 -15.73 14.68 25.38
N ARG A 183 -15.27 14.80 24.11
CA ARG A 183 -14.63 16.03 23.61
C ARG A 183 -15.30 16.55 22.34
N THR A 184 -15.58 17.83 22.31
CA THR A 184 -15.95 18.60 21.08
C THR A 184 -14.91 18.42 19.97
N ASP A 185 -13.66 18.20 20.35
CA ASP A 185 -12.53 17.96 19.44
C ASP A 185 -12.65 16.62 18.67
N SER A 186 -13.39 15.64 19.21
CA SER A 186 -13.62 14.35 18.53
C SER A 186 -14.35 14.50 17.19
N LEU A 187 -15.22 15.49 17.04
CA LEU A 187 -15.91 15.78 15.78
C LEU A 187 -14.95 16.22 14.66
N LEU A 188 -13.95 17.04 15.01
CA LEU A 188 -12.90 17.42 14.06
C LEU A 188 -12.07 16.22 13.63
N GLY A 189 -11.72 15.33 14.56
CA GLY A 189 -11.03 14.09 14.25
C GLY A 189 -11.83 13.19 13.31
N ILE A 190 -13.14 13.03 13.53
CA ILE A 190 -14.05 12.27 12.66
C ILE A 190 -14.10 12.90 11.25
N LEU A 191 -14.14 14.23 11.16
CA LEU A 191 -14.12 14.94 9.88
C LEU A 191 -12.81 14.64 9.11
N TYR A 192 -11.65 14.73 9.77
CA TYR A 192 -10.36 14.42 9.15
C TYR A 192 -10.27 12.96 8.67
N VAL A 193 -10.74 11.99 9.47
CA VAL A 193 -10.81 10.58 9.05
C VAL A 193 -11.75 10.39 7.88
N SER A 194 -12.90 11.05 7.85
CA SER A 194 -13.86 10.95 6.76
C SER A 194 -13.27 11.45 5.45
N VAL A 195 -12.60 12.61 5.47
CA VAL A 195 -11.89 13.15 4.29
C VAL A 195 -10.77 12.21 3.86
N MET A 196 -9.98 11.70 4.81
CA MET A 196 -8.92 10.73 4.54
C MET A 196 -9.46 9.45 3.91
N VAL A 197 -10.58 8.92 4.39
CA VAL A 197 -11.25 7.73 3.84
C VAL A 197 -11.65 7.94 2.39
N LEU A 198 -12.24 9.08 2.05
CA LEU A 198 -12.63 9.42 0.67
C LEU A 198 -11.40 9.52 -0.24
N ILE A 199 -10.36 10.25 0.18
CA ILE A 199 -9.11 10.39 -0.57
C ILE A 199 -8.45 9.03 -0.78
N SER A 200 -8.35 8.22 0.28
CA SER A 200 -7.76 6.88 0.24
C SER A 200 -8.50 5.93 -0.70
N SER A 201 -9.84 5.96 -0.67
CA SER A 201 -10.68 5.14 -1.52
C SER A 201 -10.54 5.55 -2.99
N CYS A 202 -10.58 6.85 -3.28
CA CYS A 202 -10.33 7.38 -4.62
C CYS A 202 -8.94 6.99 -5.13
N ALA A 203 -7.89 7.24 -4.34
CA ALA A 203 -6.52 6.89 -4.71
C ALA A 203 -6.37 5.39 -5.01
N GLY A 204 -6.97 4.53 -4.18
CA GLY A 204 -6.94 3.08 -4.39
C GLY A 204 -7.62 2.62 -5.67
N VAL A 205 -8.80 3.18 -5.98
CA VAL A 205 -9.57 2.83 -7.19
C VAL A 205 -8.90 3.38 -8.46
N PHE A 206 -8.37 4.60 -8.44
CA PHE A 206 -7.60 5.14 -9.55
C PHE A 206 -6.30 4.37 -9.78
N ASN A 207 -5.60 4.00 -8.71
CA ASN A 207 -4.40 3.18 -8.82
C ASN A 207 -4.69 1.82 -9.46
N GLU A 208 -5.77 1.14 -9.04
CA GLU A 208 -6.23 -0.10 -9.69
C GLU A 208 -6.52 0.10 -11.18
N LYS A 209 -7.25 1.19 -11.53
CA LYS A 209 -7.57 1.52 -12.91
C LYS A 209 -6.31 1.68 -13.76
N PHE A 210 -5.35 2.48 -13.28
CA PHE A 210 -4.12 2.76 -14.03
C PHE A 210 -3.20 1.54 -14.12
N LEU A 211 -3.07 0.75 -13.04
CA LEU A 211 -2.23 -0.44 -13.04
C LEU A 211 -2.76 -1.53 -13.98
N LYS A 212 -4.08 -1.62 -14.18
CA LYS A 212 -4.70 -2.60 -15.08
C LYS A 212 -4.69 -2.17 -16.54
N ASP A 213 -4.52 -0.89 -16.81
CA ASP A 213 -4.47 -0.37 -18.18
C ASP A 213 -3.04 -0.50 -18.75
N GLU A 214 -2.90 -1.39 -19.70
CA GLU A 214 -1.62 -1.69 -20.36
C GLU A 214 -1.09 -0.54 -21.23
N SER A 215 -1.95 0.43 -21.60
CA SER A 215 -1.54 1.61 -22.35
C SER A 215 -0.53 2.48 -21.60
N TYR A 216 -0.54 2.41 -20.25
CA TYR A 216 0.41 3.11 -19.38
C TYR A 216 1.76 2.38 -19.21
N GLY A 217 1.96 1.24 -19.88
CA GLY A 217 3.18 0.44 -19.84
C GLY A 217 3.17 -0.65 -18.77
N THR A 218 4.35 -1.23 -18.52
CA THR A 218 4.50 -2.32 -17.55
C THR A 218 4.33 -1.84 -16.12
N ILE A 219 4.00 -2.75 -15.21
CA ILE A 219 3.84 -2.43 -13.77
C ILE A 219 5.09 -1.76 -13.17
N HIS A 220 6.28 -2.17 -13.62
CA HIS A 220 7.54 -1.61 -13.11
C HIS A 220 7.71 -0.16 -13.55
N TRP A 221 7.35 0.18 -14.80
CA TRP A 221 7.38 1.55 -15.30
C TRP A 221 6.34 2.43 -14.59
N GLN A 222 5.12 1.92 -14.40
CA GLN A 222 4.05 2.59 -13.69
C GLN A 222 4.46 2.90 -12.24
N ASN A 223 5.06 1.92 -11.54
CA ASN A 223 5.59 2.09 -10.18
C ASN A 223 6.74 3.10 -10.12
N CYS A 224 7.65 3.11 -11.10
CA CYS A 224 8.72 4.11 -11.17
C CYS A 224 8.16 5.53 -11.24
N GLN A 225 7.10 5.75 -12.02
CA GLN A 225 6.44 7.06 -12.10
C GLN A 225 5.77 7.42 -10.77
N LEU A 226 4.99 6.50 -10.20
CA LEU A 226 4.28 6.73 -8.93
C LEU A 226 5.25 7.10 -7.81
N TYR A 227 6.33 6.32 -7.64
CA TYR A 227 7.30 6.55 -6.57
C TYR A 227 8.20 7.75 -6.85
N GLY A 228 8.52 8.03 -8.12
CA GLY A 228 9.24 9.24 -8.51
C GLY A 228 8.47 10.51 -8.15
N PHE A 229 7.19 10.60 -8.50
CA PHE A 229 6.33 11.69 -8.07
C PHE A 229 6.10 11.69 -6.54
N GLY A 230 6.05 10.50 -5.92
CA GLY A 230 5.99 10.35 -4.47
C GLY A 230 7.17 11.01 -3.75
N ILE A 231 8.39 10.84 -4.27
CA ILE A 231 9.59 11.52 -3.73
C ILE A 231 9.43 13.04 -3.85
N ILE A 232 8.96 13.55 -4.99
CA ILE A 232 8.78 14.99 -5.18
C ILE A 232 7.81 15.55 -4.14
N TRP A 233 6.62 14.96 -4.01
CA TRP A 233 5.61 15.43 -3.07
C TRP A 233 6.03 15.29 -1.60
N ASN A 234 6.67 14.17 -1.23
CA ASN A 234 7.18 14.00 0.13
C ASN A 234 8.36 14.92 0.45
N SER A 235 9.20 15.29 -0.55
CA SER A 235 10.25 16.31 -0.38
C SER A 235 9.67 17.69 -0.14
N ILE A 236 8.61 18.06 -0.87
CA ILE A 236 7.88 19.31 -0.64
C ILE A 236 7.25 19.30 0.76
N ASN A 237 6.61 18.19 1.14
CA ASN A 237 6.02 18.03 2.46
C ASN A 237 7.07 18.19 3.58
N LEU A 238 8.23 17.53 3.43
CA LEU A 238 9.33 17.66 4.39
C LEU A 238 9.81 19.11 4.51
N LYS A 239 9.95 19.84 3.38
CA LYS A 239 10.36 21.25 3.40
C LYS A 239 9.33 22.15 4.08
N LEU A 240 8.04 21.88 3.89
CA LEU A 240 6.97 22.68 4.51
C LEU A 240 6.87 22.45 6.02
N PHE A 241 7.11 21.23 6.48
CA PHE A 241 6.94 20.82 7.87
C PHE A 241 8.27 20.46 8.56
N SER A 242 9.42 20.87 8.03
CA SER A 242 10.75 20.60 8.60
C SER A 242 10.89 21.11 10.03
N ASN A 243 10.21 22.19 10.38
CA ASN A 243 10.27 22.79 11.73
C ASN A 243 9.64 21.90 12.82
N THR A 244 8.87 20.88 12.44
CA THR A 244 8.27 19.92 13.39
C THR A 244 9.19 18.72 13.68
N CYS A 245 10.32 18.62 12.97
CA CYS A 245 11.25 17.50 13.11
C CYS A 245 12.26 17.75 14.22
N PRO A 246 12.49 16.78 15.12
CA PRO A 246 13.55 16.88 16.12
C PRO A 246 14.92 16.66 15.47
N GLY A 247 15.77 17.67 15.44
CA GLY A 247 17.18 17.57 15.03
C GLY A 247 17.44 17.36 13.53
N SER A 248 18.53 16.67 13.19
CA SER A 248 18.93 16.39 11.80
C SER A 248 18.07 15.28 11.16
N PHE A 249 18.17 15.13 9.83
CA PHE A 249 17.35 14.23 9.03
C PHE A 249 17.29 12.77 9.55
N PHE A 250 18.42 12.23 10.00
CA PHE A 250 18.53 10.88 10.57
C PHE A 250 18.60 10.84 12.09
N HIS A 251 18.29 11.96 12.76
CA HIS A 251 18.28 11.97 14.22
C HIS A 251 17.29 10.94 14.78
N GLY A 252 17.67 10.20 15.82
CA GLY A 252 16.83 9.21 16.49
C GLY A 252 16.60 7.90 15.71
N TYR A 253 17.21 7.70 14.54
CA TYR A 253 17.09 6.47 13.78
C TYR A 253 17.76 5.30 14.48
N ASN A 254 17.01 4.24 14.76
CA ASN A 254 17.48 2.99 15.34
C ASN A 254 17.22 1.83 14.38
N ILE A 255 17.66 0.62 14.75
CA ILE A 255 17.50 -0.58 13.90
C ILE A 255 16.03 -0.89 13.59
N PHE A 256 15.12 -0.61 14.52
CA PHE A 256 13.70 -0.85 14.33
C PHE A 256 13.09 0.13 13.32
N VAL A 257 13.57 1.39 13.25
CA VAL A 257 13.18 2.36 12.23
C VAL A 257 13.60 1.86 10.86
N TRP A 258 14.85 1.41 10.69
CA TRP A 258 15.34 0.86 9.42
C TRP A 258 14.57 -0.39 8.99
N THR A 259 14.31 -1.31 9.92
CA THR A 259 13.51 -2.52 9.66
C THR A 259 12.07 -2.16 9.28
N SER A 260 11.45 -1.19 9.98
CA SER A 260 10.12 -0.67 9.65
C SER A 260 10.08 -0.05 8.25
N LEU A 261 11.10 0.68 7.86
CA LEU A 261 11.24 1.32 6.55
C LEU A 261 11.33 0.28 5.43
N ILE A 262 12.13 -0.77 5.63
CA ILE A 262 12.23 -1.90 4.69
C ILE A 262 10.87 -2.62 4.59
N ASN A 263 10.24 -2.91 5.74
CA ASN A 263 8.91 -3.54 5.79
C ASN A 263 7.86 -2.73 5.02
N LEU A 264 7.79 -1.41 5.23
CA LEU A 264 6.88 -0.50 4.51
C LEU A 264 7.14 -0.51 3.00
N SER A 265 8.40 -0.58 2.59
CA SER A 265 8.77 -0.61 1.16
C SER A 265 8.28 -1.91 0.50
N PHE A 266 8.51 -3.06 1.13
CA PHE A 266 7.99 -4.35 0.67
C PHE A 266 6.46 -4.40 0.67
N MET A 267 5.82 -3.84 1.68
CA MET A 267 4.37 -3.70 1.76
C MET A 267 3.82 -2.92 0.57
N GLY A 268 4.43 -1.75 0.25
CA GLY A 268 4.01 -0.93 -0.88
C GLY A 268 4.17 -1.63 -2.24
N LEU A 269 5.29 -2.34 -2.46
CA LEU A 269 5.51 -3.13 -3.67
C LEU A 269 4.51 -4.28 -3.79
N SER A 270 4.25 -5.00 -2.70
CA SER A 270 3.25 -6.09 -2.65
C SER A 270 1.84 -5.57 -2.94
N MET A 271 1.47 -4.39 -2.43
CA MET A 271 0.20 -3.73 -2.76
C MET A 271 0.04 -3.47 -4.26
N GLY A 272 1.09 -3.00 -4.94
CA GLY A 272 1.08 -2.79 -6.39
C GLY A 272 0.83 -4.10 -7.16
N ILE A 273 1.48 -5.19 -6.76
CA ILE A 273 1.28 -6.51 -7.36
C ILE A 273 -0.17 -6.98 -7.17
N ILE A 274 -0.72 -6.87 -5.96
CA ILE A 274 -2.09 -7.27 -5.67
C ILE A 274 -3.07 -6.46 -6.52
N LEU A 275 -2.93 -5.14 -6.60
CA LEU A 275 -3.81 -4.29 -7.40
C LEU A 275 -3.74 -4.61 -8.89
N LYS A 276 -2.59 -5.01 -9.43
CA LYS A 276 -2.43 -5.41 -10.84
C LYS A 276 -3.18 -6.69 -11.15
N TYR A 277 -3.10 -7.70 -10.27
CA TYR A 277 -3.59 -9.06 -10.56
C TYR A 277 -4.91 -9.41 -9.90
N THR A 278 -5.38 -8.60 -8.94
CA THR A 278 -6.64 -8.78 -8.24
C THR A 278 -7.48 -7.50 -8.27
N ASP A 279 -7.95 -7.02 -7.13
CA ASP A 279 -8.68 -5.77 -6.99
C ASP A 279 -8.38 -5.05 -5.65
N ASN A 280 -8.85 -3.81 -5.55
CA ASN A 280 -8.61 -2.99 -4.38
C ASN A 280 -9.32 -3.53 -3.11
N ILE A 281 -10.45 -4.24 -3.25
CA ILE A 281 -11.13 -4.83 -2.09
C ILE A 281 -10.33 -6.00 -1.53
N VAL A 282 -9.72 -6.84 -2.38
CA VAL A 282 -8.82 -7.92 -1.94
C VAL A 282 -7.64 -7.35 -1.15
N ARG A 283 -7.07 -6.22 -1.57
CA ARG A 283 -6.06 -5.50 -0.80
C ARG A 283 -6.59 -5.08 0.59
N LEU A 284 -7.82 -4.58 0.66
CA LEU A 284 -8.44 -4.17 1.92
C LEU A 284 -8.78 -5.37 2.82
N ILE A 285 -9.12 -6.52 2.26
CA ILE A 285 -9.25 -7.78 3.00
C ILE A 285 -7.93 -8.16 3.68
N ALA A 286 -6.80 -8.02 2.99
CA ALA A 286 -5.48 -8.26 3.59
C ALA A 286 -5.23 -7.37 4.82
N ASN A 287 -5.68 -6.11 4.79
CA ASN A 287 -5.62 -5.21 5.95
C ASN A 287 -6.52 -5.71 7.11
N VAL A 288 -7.72 -6.20 6.81
CA VAL A 288 -8.63 -6.75 7.84
C VAL A 288 -8.03 -8.00 8.48
N VAL A 289 -7.49 -8.92 7.68
CA VAL A 289 -6.79 -10.12 8.18
C VAL A 289 -5.61 -9.74 9.07
N ALA A 290 -4.82 -8.75 8.66
CA ALA A 290 -3.69 -8.24 9.45
C ALA A 290 -4.15 -7.64 10.79
N LEU A 291 -5.23 -6.85 10.78
CA LEU A 291 -5.81 -6.26 12.00
C LEU A 291 -6.26 -7.35 12.98
N LEU A 292 -6.99 -8.36 12.49
CA LEU A 292 -7.44 -9.48 13.30
C LEU A 292 -6.26 -10.28 13.84
N GLY A 293 -5.23 -10.53 13.00
CA GLY A 293 -4.00 -11.21 13.41
C GLY A 293 -3.23 -10.44 14.49
N ALA A 294 -3.07 -9.12 14.32
CA ALA A 294 -2.41 -8.27 15.31
C ALA A 294 -3.15 -8.25 16.65
N SER A 295 -4.49 -8.20 16.61
CA SER A 295 -5.31 -8.22 17.82
C SER A 295 -5.22 -9.57 18.53
N LEU A 296 -5.27 -10.69 17.81
CA LEU A 296 -5.07 -12.01 18.39
C LEU A 296 -3.69 -12.14 19.04
N PHE A 297 -2.64 -11.68 18.34
CA PHE A 297 -1.29 -11.68 18.92
C PHE A 297 -1.21 -10.87 20.22
N SER A 298 -1.81 -9.68 20.24
CA SER A 298 -1.84 -8.84 21.45
C SER A 298 -2.58 -9.53 22.61
N MET A 299 -3.67 -10.24 22.35
CA MET A 299 -4.41 -11.01 23.36
C MET A 299 -3.54 -12.11 23.96
N PHE A 300 -2.86 -12.91 23.13
CA PHE A 300 -2.01 -13.99 23.62
C PHE A 300 -0.76 -13.50 24.34
N TYR A 301 -0.13 -12.43 23.82
CA TYR A 301 1.13 -11.91 24.36
C TYR A 301 0.93 -11.02 25.59
N MET A 302 -0.11 -10.20 25.59
CA MET A 302 -0.38 -9.24 26.67
C MET A 302 -1.42 -9.72 27.69
N ASN A 303 -1.92 -10.98 27.57
CA ASN A 303 -2.96 -11.56 28.41
C ASN A 303 -4.19 -10.65 28.58
N LEU A 304 -4.57 -9.93 27.52
CA LEU A 304 -5.72 -9.05 27.52
C LEU A 304 -7.02 -9.87 27.53
N GLU A 305 -7.99 -9.46 28.35
CA GLU A 305 -9.31 -10.09 28.36
C GLU A 305 -10.01 -9.94 27.00
N VAL A 306 -10.58 -11.06 26.53
CA VAL A 306 -11.29 -11.12 25.26
C VAL A 306 -12.71 -10.62 25.47
N GLU A 307 -13.00 -9.43 24.99
CA GLU A 307 -14.36 -8.87 25.05
C GLU A 307 -15.28 -9.54 24.01
N ALA A 308 -16.56 -9.68 24.36
CA ALA A 308 -17.57 -10.27 23.47
C ALA A 308 -17.70 -9.52 22.13
N PHE A 309 -17.55 -8.20 22.13
CA PHE A 309 -17.58 -7.37 20.93
C PHE A 309 -16.43 -7.69 19.97
N TYR A 310 -15.24 -8.02 20.48
CA TYR A 310 -14.12 -8.44 19.65
C TYR A 310 -14.43 -9.77 18.94
N ILE A 311 -14.91 -10.79 19.66
CA ILE A 311 -15.27 -12.08 19.07
C ILE A 311 -16.36 -11.89 18.01
N PHE A 312 -17.39 -11.11 18.31
CA PHE A 312 -18.48 -10.85 17.38
C PHE A 312 -17.99 -10.14 16.12
N GLY A 313 -17.16 -9.09 16.26
CA GLY A 313 -16.53 -8.39 15.14
C GLY A 313 -15.62 -9.29 14.28
N LEU A 314 -14.88 -10.22 14.93
CA LEU A 314 -14.06 -11.22 14.25
C LEU A 314 -14.94 -12.16 13.41
N VAL A 315 -16.03 -12.69 13.97
CA VAL A 315 -16.96 -13.58 13.25
C VAL A 315 -17.56 -12.86 12.04
N LEU A 316 -18.03 -11.61 12.21
CA LEU A 316 -18.56 -10.80 11.09
C LEU A 316 -17.52 -10.59 10.00
N SER A 317 -16.27 -10.29 10.37
CA SER A 317 -15.17 -10.10 9.42
C SER A 317 -14.85 -11.37 8.64
N CYS A 318 -14.79 -12.52 9.33
CA CYS A 318 -14.57 -13.83 8.68
C CYS A 318 -15.70 -14.18 7.70
N LEU A 319 -16.97 -13.97 8.09
CA LEU A 319 -18.11 -14.16 7.21
C LEU A 319 -18.04 -13.22 5.99
N GLY A 320 -17.65 -11.97 6.20
CA GLY A 320 -17.44 -11.00 5.12
C GLY A 320 -16.37 -11.45 4.12
N ILE A 321 -15.23 -11.98 4.60
CA ILE A 321 -14.17 -12.54 3.75
C ILE A 321 -14.71 -13.72 2.94
N ILE A 322 -15.41 -14.65 3.57
CA ILE A 322 -15.95 -15.84 2.90
C ILE A 322 -16.93 -15.43 1.81
N LEU A 323 -17.91 -14.55 2.12
CA LEU A 323 -18.94 -14.12 1.18
C LEU A 323 -18.34 -13.35 -0.01
N TYR A 324 -17.34 -12.49 0.25
CA TYR A 324 -16.67 -11.76 -0.83
C TYR A 324 -15.81 -12.67 -1.70
N SER A 325 -15.15 -13.66 -1.09
CA SER A 325 -14.24 -14.59 -1.79
C SER A 325 -14.95 -15.77 -2.46
N TYR A 326 -16.23 -15.98 -2.22
CA TYR A 326 -16.97 -17.14 -2.72
C TYR A 326 -16.92 -17.31 -4.24
N LYS A 327 -16.67 -16.24 -4.97
CA LYS A 327 -16.60 -16.19 -6.43
C LYS A 327 -15.17 -16.24 -7.00
N PHE A 328 -14.13 -16.13 -6.14
CA PHE A 328 -12.73 -16.26 -6.52
C PHE A 328 -12.28 -17.72 -6.41
#